data_e38830b3ca160c80a90cbf2cc45f1dda
#
_entry.id   e38830b3ca160c80a90cbf2cc45f1dda
#
_cell.length_a   1.000
_cell.length_b   1.000
_cell.length_c   1.000
_cell.angle_alpha   90.00
_cell.angle_beta   90.00
_cell.angle_gamma   90.00
#
_symmetry.space_group_name_H-M   'P 1'
#
loop_
_entity.id
_entity.type
_entity.pdbx_description
1 polymer ?
#
loop_
_entity_poly.entity_id
_entity_poly.type
_entity_poly.pdbx_seq_one_letter_code
_entity_poly.pdbx_strand_id
1 'polypeptide(L)'
;MKSNCLTCGIEFYFSPSQKTGKYCSNKCQQKYQQKKVIDDWKKDSNTGVMSGFRLKSGIRGYLLEKYNHQCSSCGWNKVNPSTGKSPLEIDHIDGNCSNNKEENLRVLCPNCHSLTENYKALNKGNGNRKRHQYFGLI
;
A
#
# COMPACT_ATOMS: atom_id res chain seq x y z
N MET A 1 14.68 -29.48 -15.12
CA MET A 1 14.43 -28.49 -16.19
C MET A 1 15.12 -27.18 -15.88
N LYS A 2 15.42 -26.39 -16.90
CA LYS A 2 16.00 -25.04 -16.75
C LYS A 2 14.97 -23.97 -17.13
N SER A 3 15.03 -22.83 -16.46
CA SER A 3 14.21 -21.64 -16.79
C SER A 3 14.89 -20.36 -16.32
N ASN A 4 14.46 -19.23 -16.84
CA ASN A 4 14.92 -17.92 -16.39
C ASN A 4 13.88 -17.30 -15.44
N CYS A 5 14.37 -16.79 -14.31
CA CYS A 5 13.53 -16.17 -13.29
C CYS A 5 12.84 -14.90 -13.83
N LEU A 6 11.52 -14.83 -13.74
CA LEU A 6 10.74 -13.65 -14.18
C LEU A 6 11.07 -12.36 -13.42
N THR A 7 11.68 -12.47 -12.24
CA THR A 7 12.02 -11.28 -11.42
C THR A 7 13.45 -10.81 -11.65
N CYS A 8 14.43 -11.70 -11.62
CA CYS A 8 15.85 -11.34 -11.67
C CYS A 8 16.58 -11.78 -12.94
N GLY A 9 15.92 -12.52 -13.83
CA GLY A 9 16.48 -12.98 -15.09
C GLY A 9 17.49 -14.14 -14.99
N ILE A 10 17.90 -14.53 -13.77
CA ILE A 10 18.91 -15.59 -13.58
C ILE A 10 18.36 -16.94 -14.03
N GLU A 11 19.17 -17.70 -14.77
CA GLU A 11 18.87 -19.09 -15.11
C GLU A 11 18.93 -19.95 -13.85
N PHE A 12 17.96 -20.84 -13.66
CA PHE A 12 17.92 -21.76 -12.52
C PHE A 12 17.34 -23.11 -12.89
N TYR A 13 17.68 -24.11 -12.10
CA TYR A 13 17.15 -25.46 -12.23
C TYR A 13 15.93 -25.64 -11.32
N PHE A 14 14.93 -26.37 -11.80
CA PHE A 14 13.75 -26.69 -11.00
C PHE A 14 13.20 -28.07 -11.34
N SER A 15 12.51 -28.68 -10.37
CA SER A 15 11.74 -29.92 -10.58
C SER A 15 10.28 -29.52 -10.81
N PRO A 16 9.65 -29.99 -11.90
CA PRO A 16 8.23 -29.67 -12.21
C PRO A 16 7.26 -30.13 -11.12
N SER A 17 7.63 -31.15 -10.36
CA SER A 17 6.82 -31.64 -9.23
C SER A 17 6.83 -30.69 -8.01
N GLN A 18 7.80 -29.81 -7.91
CA GLN A 18 8.01 -28.95 -6.75
C GLN A 18 7.86 -27.46 -7.04
N LYS A 19 8.10 -27.03 -8.28
CA LYS A 19 8.12 -25.61 -8.68
C LYS A 19 7.53 -25.40 -10.07
N THR A 20 6.98 -24.22 -10.28
CA THR A 20 6.38 -23.82 -11.57
C THR A 20 7.41 -23.39 -12.62
N GLY A 21 8.69 -23.29 -12.28
CA GLY A 21 9.74 -22.80 -13.19
C GLY A 21 9.71 -21.29 -13.49
N LYS A 22 8.89 -20.52 -12.76
CA LYS A 22 8.74 -19.07 -12.96
C LYS A 22 9.71 -18.23 -12.15
N TYR A 23 10.09 -18.68 -10.97
CA TYR A 23 10.91 -17.93 -10.02
C TYR A 23 12.01 -18.79 -9.42
N CYS A 24 13.22 -18.25 -9.30
CA CYS A 24 14.35 -18.96 -8.70
C CYS A 24 14.23 -19.13 -7.17
N SER A 25 13.40 -18.29 -6.52
CA SER A 25 13.21 -18.29 -5.07
C SER A 25 11.86 -17.70 -4.67
N ASN A 26 11.42 -17.99 -3.44
CA ASN A 26 10.22 -17.37 -2.87
C ASN A 26 10.34 -15.84 -2.78
N LYS A 27 11.55 -15.32 -2.52
CA LYS A 27 11.82 -13.89 -2.52
C LYS A 27 11.56 -13.24 -3.88
N CYS A 28 11.98 -13.89 -4.96
CA CYS A 28 11.70 -13.42 -6.32
C CYS A 28 10.21 -13.50 -6.65
N GLN A 29 9.53 -14.53 -6.22
CA GLN A 29 8.09 -14.66 -6.38
C GLN A 29 7.35 -13.52 -5.66
N GLN A 30 7.70 -13.24 -4.40
CA GLN A 30 7.09 -12.15 -3.62
C GLN A 30 7.33 -10.78 -4.25
N LYS A 31 8.56 -10.50 -4.71
CA LYS A 31 8.87 -9.26 -5.42
C LYS A 31 8.05 -9.08 -6.70
N TYR A 32 7.87 -10.14 -7.46
CA TYR A 32 7.06 -10.10 -8.68
C TYR A 32 5.58 -9.80 -8.35
N GLN A 33 5.03 -10.49 -7.36
CA GLN A 33 3.65 -10.27 -6.93
C GLN A 33 3.43 -8.86 -6.40
N GLN A 34 4.37 -8.35 -5.60
CA GLN A 34 4.31 -6.99 -5.08
C GLN A 34 4.34 -5.95 -6.21
N LYS A 35 5.27 -6.11 -7.16
CA LYS A 35 5.32 -5.24 -8.34
C LYS A 35 4.03 -5.28 -9.14
N LYS A 36 3.48 -6.48 -9.37
CA LYS A 36 2.20 -6.65 -10.07
C LYS A 36 1.06 -5.92 -9.37
N VAL A 37 0.95 -6.02 -8.04
CA VAL A 37 -0.06 -5.29 -7.26
C VAL A 37 0.05 -3.78 -7.46
N ILE A 38 1.26 -3.24 -7.46
CA ILE A 38 1.49 -1.80 -7.68
C ILE A 38 1.12 -1.39 -9.10
N ASP A 39 1.56 -2.15 -10.10
CA ASP A 39 1.29 -1.87 -11.51
C ASP A 39 -0.21 -1.93 -11.82
N ASP A 40 -0.93 -2.93 -11.30
CA ASP A 40 -2.38 -3.06 -11.43
C ASP A 40 -3.11 -1.88 -10.77
N TRP A 41 -2.69 -1.50 -9.56
CA TRP A 41 -3.25 -0.35 -8.84
C TRP A 41 -3.04 0.98 -9.59
N LYS A 42 -1.89 1.19 -10.19
CA LYS A 42 -1.62 2.40 -10.99
C LYS A 42 -2.51 2.51 -12.22
N LYS A 43 -2.95 1.37 -12.76
CA LYS A 43 -3.88 1.31 -13.90
C LYS A 43 -5.34 1.50 -13.46
N ASP A 44 -5.70 0.84 -12.36
CA ASP A 44 -7.03 0.91 -11.76
C ASP A 44 -6.90 0.95 -10.24
N SER A 45 -7.14 2.12 -9.66
CA SER A 45 -6.96 2.37 -8.22
C SER A 45 -7.83 1.47 -7.33
N ASN A 46 -8.94 0.94 -7.86
CA ASN A 46 -9.80 0.02 -7.12
C ASN A 46 -9.13 -1.33 -6.84
N THR A 47 -8.17 -1.75 -7.66
CA THR A 47 -7.44 -3.01 -7.45
C THR A 47 -6.48 -2.97 -6.26
N GLY A 48 -6.11 -1.78 -5.79
CA GLY A 48 -5.23 -1.58 -4.63
C GLY A 48 -5.91 -1.74 -3.27
N VAL A 49 -7.20 -2.05 -3.24
CA VAL A 49 -8.01 -2.06 -2.03
C VAL A 49 -8.40 -3.49 -1.64
N MET A 50 -8.32 -3.79 -0.37
CA MET A 50 -8.89 -4.98 0.26
C MET A 50 -10.31 -4.67 0.75
N SER A 51 -11.03 -5.70 1.26
CA SER A 51 -12.30 -5.49 1.95
C SER A 51 -12.16 -4.44 3.05
N GLY A 52 -13.18 -3.58 3.22
CA GLY A 52 -13.17 -2.50 4.21
C GLY A 52 -12.40 -1.25 3.81
N PHE A 53 -12.17 -1.02 2.53
CA PHE A 53 -11.42 0.14 2.00
C PHE A 53 -9.97 0.23 2.49
N ARG A 54 -9.39 -0.87 2.94
CA ARG A 54 -7.97 -0.91 3.32
C ARG A 54 -7.10 -1.05 2.10
N LEU A 55 -6.08 -0.21 2.00
CA LEU A 55 -5.03 -0.38 1.00
C LEU A 55 -4.27 -1.69 1.24
N LYS A 56 -3.95 -2.40 0.18
CA LYS A 56 -3.06 -3.56 0.23
C LYS A 56 -1.70 -3.15 0.81
N SER A 57 -1.09 -4.02 1.59
CA SER A 57 0.19 -3.74 2.26
C SER A 57 1.31 -3.35 1.29
N GLY A 58 1.31 -3.93 0.08
CA GLY A 58 2.26 -3.57 -0.98
C GLY A 58 2.14 -2.12 -1.43
N ILE A 59 0.91 -1.57 -1.48
CA ILE A 59 0.67 -0.16 -1.83
C ILE A 59 1.18 0.76 -0.71
N ARG A 60 0.88 0.42 0.55
CA ARG A 60 1.40 1.17 1.70
C ARG A 60 2.93 1.19 1.69
N GLY A 61 3.58 0.05 1.51
CA GLY A 61 5.03 -0.06 1.42
C GLY A 61 5.62 0.80 0.30
N TYR A 62 5.02 0.75 -0.87
CA TYR A 62 5.40 1.59 -2.01
C TYR A 62 5.31 3.08 -1.70
N LEU A 63 4.22 3.54 -1.08
CA LEU A 63 4.04 4.95 -0.71
C LEU A 63 5.05 5.39 0.35
N LEU A 64 5.31 4.57 1.35
CA LEU A 64 6.34 4.86 2.35
C LEU A 64 7.73 5.03 1.71
N GLU A 65 8.11 4.16 0.78
CA GLU A 65 9.37 4.28 0.04
C GLU A 65 9.39 5.53 -0.85
N LYS A 66 8.30 5.81 -1.57
CA LYS A 66 8.16 7.01 -2.40
C LYS A 66 8.42 8.30 -1.62
N TYR A 67 7.98 8.35 -0.37
CA TYR A 67 8.16 9.50 0.53
C TYR A 67 9.38 9.33 1.46
N ASN A 68 10.30 8.42 1.17
CA ASN A 68 11.53 8.18 1.95
C ASN A 68 11.26 7.89 3.42
N HIS A 69 10.15 7.21 3.75
CA HIS A 69 9.71 6.92 5.13
C HIS A 69 9.62 8.16 6.01
N GLN A 70 9.18 9.28 5.44
CA GLN A 70 9.05 10.57 6.11
C GLN A 70 7.66 11.15 5.89
N CYS A 71 7.22 11.98 6.84
CA CYS A 71 6.04 12.82 6.65
C CYS A 71 6.25 13.78 5.48
N SER A 72 5.34 13.78 4.52
CA SER A 72 5.42 14.66 3.35
C SER A 72 5.29 16.15 3.69
N SER A 73 4.73 16.47 4.86
CA SER A 73 4.54 17.85 5.32
C SER A 73 5.71 18.39 6.14
N CYS A 74 6.18 17.63 7.16
CA CYS A 74 7.19 18.13 8.10
C CYS A 74 8.50 17.32 8.13
N GLY A 75 8.58 16.21 7.39
CA GLY A 75 9.78 15.37 7.33
C GLY A 75 10.00 14.45 8.53
N TRP A 76 9.07 14.38 9.47
CA TRP A 76 9.18 13.50 10.63
C TRP A 76 9.28 12.03 10.22
N ASN A 77 10.22 11.29 10.79
CA ASN A 77 10.56 9.94 10.33
C ASN A 77 10.89 8.95 11.45
N LYS A 78 10.47 9.21 12.66
CA LYS A 78 10.78 8.35 13.80
C LYS A 78 10.00 7.03 13.75
N VAL A 79 10.59 6.00 14.30
CA VAL A 79 10.02 4.65 14.43
C VAL A 79 9.69 4.41 15.89
N ASN A 80 8.58 3.73 16.16
CA ASN A 80 8.23 3.34 17.52
C ASN A 80 9.24 2.31 18.06
N PRO A 81 9.99 2.61 19.14
CA PRO A 81 11.04 1.73 19.62
C PRO A 81 10.49 0.40 20.19
N SER A 82 9.24 0.37 20.64
CA SER A 82 8.64 -0.84 21.19
C SER A 82 8.15 -1.81 20.11
N THR A 83 7.71 -1.31 18.96
CA THR A 83 7.13 -2.13 17.88
C THR A 83 8.06 -2.27 16.67
N GLY A 84 9.06 -1.39 16.53
CA GLY A 84 9.90 -1.28 15.35
C GLY A 84 9.17 -0.77 14.11
N LYS A 85 7.93 -0.28 14.25
CA LYS A 85 7.09 0.18 13.14
C LYS A 85 7.03 1.70 13.07
N SER A 86 6.94 2.21 11.84
CA SER A 86 6.70 3.62 11.59
C SER A 86 5.22 3.96 11.84
N PRO A 87 4.90 4.98 12.66
CA PRO A 87 3.53 5.43 12.87
C PRO A 87 3.03 6.38 11.76
N LEU A 88 3.73 6.48 10.65
CA LEU A 88 3.27 7.24 9.50
C LEU A 88 1.96 6.67 8.95
N GLU A 89 1.07 7.54 8.53
CA GLU A 89 -0.26 7.20 8.03
C GLU A 89 -0.42 7.63 6.58
N ILE A 90 -1.23 6.87 5.83
CA ILE A 90 -1.62 7.25 4.48
C ILE A 90 -2.89 8.09 4.57
N ASP A 91 -2.82 9.30 4.05
CA ASP A 91 -3.91 10.27 4.05
C ASP A 91 -4.49 10.44 2.64
N HIS A 92 -5.81 10.53 2.54
CA HIS A 92 -6.52 10.89 1.32
C HIS A 92 -6.65 12.41 1.26
N ILE A 93 -5.98 13.04 0.31
CA ILE A 93 -5.90 14.51 0.23
C ILE A 93 -7.30 15.15 0.12
N ASP A 94 -8.20 14.55 -0.67
CA ASP A 94 -9.59 15.00 -0.81
C ASP A 94 -10.55 14.51 0.31
N GLY A 95 -10.05 13.73 1.26
CA GLY A 95 -10.83 13.12 2.33
C GLY A 95 -11.75 11.97 1.89
N ASN A 96 -11.75 11.59 0.64
CA ASN A 96 -12.58 10.50 0.11
C ASN A 96 -11.84 9.16 0.18
N CYS A 97 -12.21 8.31 1.12
CA CYS A 97 -11.59 6.99 1.32
C CYS A 97 -11.76 6.03 0.13
N SER A 98 -12.64 6.34 -0.82
CA SER A 98 -12.83 5.57 -2.05
C SER A 98 -11.94 6.04 -3.20
N ASN A 99 -11.31 7.22 -3.09
CA ASN A 99 -10.40 7.74 -4.10
C ASN A 99 -8.96 7.33 -3.79
N ASN A 100 -8.58 6.13 -4.20
CA ASN A 100 -7.27 5.55 -3.94
C ASN A 100 -6.27 5.73 -5.09
N LYS A 101 -6.43 6.77 -5.88
CA LYS A 101 -5.47 7.16 -6.92
C LYS A 101 -4.16 7.64 -6.26
N GLU A 102 -3.04 7.33 -6.90
CA GLU A 102 -1.71 7.67 -6.37
C GLU A 102 -1.57 9.16 -6.04
N GLU A 103 -2.06 10.02 -6.93
CA GLU A 103 -2.01 11.48 -6.76
C GLU A 103 -2.86 12.01 -5.59
N ASN A 104 -3.82 11.23 -5.11
CA ASN A 104 -4.67 11.57 -3.96
C ASN A 104 -4.15 11.03 -2.63
N LEU A 105 -3.06 10.29 -2.63
CA LEU A 105 -2.49 9.66 -1.45
C LEU A 105 -1.17 10.30 -1.05
N ARG A 106 -1.02 10.61 0.22
CA ARG A 106 0.22 11.12 0.80
C ARG A 106 0.53 10.45 2.14
N VAL A 107 1.78 10.57 2.56
CA VAL A 107 2.25 10.04 3.85
C VAL A 107 2.35 11.19 4.84
N LEU A 108 1.69 11.06 5.98
CA LEU A 108 1.71 12.06 7.07
C LEU A 108 2.06 11.40 8.42
N CYS A 109 2.75 12.15 9.27
CA CYS A 109 2.86 11.78 10.68
C CYS A 109 1.52 12.07 11.40
N PRO A 110 1.27 11.45 12.57
CA PRO A 110 0.02 11.66 13.32
C PRO A 110 -0.31 13.12 13.61
N ASN A 111 0.70 13.95 13.88
CA ASN A 111 0.49 15.37 14.15
C ASN A 111 0.02 16.13 12.90
N CYS A 112 0.73 15.99 11.79
CA CYS A 112 0.33 16.63 10.53
C CYS A 112 -1.01 16.10 10.02
N HIS A 113 -1.30 14.81 10.20
CA HIS A 113 -2.58 14.22 9.86
C HIS A 113 -3.73 14.87 10.65
N SER A 114 -3.53 15.10 11.96
CA SER A 114 -4.55 15.76 12.79
C SER A 114 -4.87 17.21 12.39
N LEU A 115 -3.99 17.86 11.63
CA LEU A 115 -4.15 19.24 11.16
C LEU A 115 -4.77 19.33 9.76
N THR A 116 -5.15 18.21 9.15
CA THR A 116 -5.78 18.24 7.82
C THR A 116 -7.22 18.72 7.87
N GLU A 117 -7.70 19.30 6.77
CA GLU A 117 -9.08 19.80 6.64
C GLU A 117 -10.13 18.68 6.81
N ASN A 118 -9.76 17.45 6.51
CA ASN A 118 -10.65 16.29 6.49
C ASN A 118 -10.44 15.36 7.71
N TYR A 119 -9.83 15.84 8.78
CA TYR A 119 -9.52 15.00 9.93
C TYR A 119 -10.77 14.63 10.73
N LYS A 120 -11.02 13.32 10.91
CA LYS A 120 -12.14 12.77 11.70
C LYS A 120 -13.48 13.44 11.38
N ALA A 121 -14.08 14.15 12.34
CA ALA A 121 -15.38 14.79 12.23
C ALA A 121 -15.45 15.90 11.18
N LEU A 122 -14.34 16.47 10.75
CA LEU A 122 -14.27 17.45 9.68
C LEU A 122 -14.55 16.82 8.31
N ASN A 123 -14.35 15.52 8.17
CA ASN A 123 -14.56 14.79 6.91
C ASN A 123 -16.03 14.36 6.73
N LYS A 124 -16.92 15.35 6.69
CA LYS A 124 -18.38 15.10 6.58
C LYS A 124 -18.75 14.49 5.23
N GLY A 125 -19.54 13.41 5.25
CA GLY A 125 -20.04 12.74 4.05
C GLY A 125 -19.05 11.81 3.35
N ASN A 126 -17.80 11.75 3.80
CA ASN A 126 -16.75 10.87 3.29
C ASN A 126 -16.21 9.93 4.38
N GLY A 127 -15.20 9.15 4.06
CA GLY A 127 -14.49 8.35 5.06
C GLY A 127 -15.35 7.31 5.78
N ASN A 128 -15.37 7.34 7.12
CA ASN A 128 -15.98 6.28 7.93
C ASN A 128 -17.49 6.13 7.72
N ARG A 129 -18.23 7.20 7.51
CA ARG A 129 -19.67 7.14 7.26
C ARG A 129 -20.01 6.39 5.98
N LYS A 130 -19.30 6.65 4.87
CA LYS A 130 -19.42 5.89 3.63
C LYS A 130 -19.08 4.41 3.84
N ARG A 131 -18.03 4.12 4.61
CA ARG A 131 -17.62 2.76 4.95
C ARG A 131 -18.74 2.02 5.67
N HIS A 132 -19.39 2.64 6.66
CA HIS A 132 -20.48 2.04 7.42
C HIS A 132 -21.70 1.76 6.53
N GLN A 133 -22.09 2.70 5.66
CA GLN A 133 -23.18 2.48 4.70
C GLN A 133 -22.89 1.32 3.76
N TYR A 134 -21.67 1.22 3.24
CA TYR A 134 -21.26 0.13 2.34
C TYR A 134 -21.39 -1.26 2.99
N PHE A 135 -21.07 -1.34 4.27
CA PHE A 135 -21.18 -2.60 5.03
C PHE A 135 -22.50 -2.81 5.74
N GLY A 136 -23.48 -1.92 5.55
CA GLY A 136 -24.78 -2.03 6.22
C GLY A 136 -24.70 -1.88 7.74
N LEU A 137 -23.70 -1.17 8.24
CA LEU A 137 -23.47 -0.96 9.67
C LEU A 137 -24.16 0.29 10.24
N ILE A 138 -24.95 0.97 9.42
CA ILE A 138 -25.77 2.14 9.81
C ILE A 138 -27.20 1.87 9.42
#